data_ae1242fbecbd005ec6a1bda5c4381f44
#
_entry.id   ae1242fbecbd005ec6a1bda5c4381f44
#
_cell.length_a   1.000
_cell.length_b   1.000
_cell.length_c   1.000
_cell.angle_alpha   90.00
_cell.angle_beta   90.00
_cell.angle_gamma   90.00
#
_symmetry.space_group_name_H-M   'P 1'
#
loop_
_entity.id
_entity.type
_entity.pdbx_description
1 polymer ?
#
loop_
_entity_poly.entity_id
_entity_poly.type
_entity_poly.pdbx_seq_one_letter_code
_entity_poly.pdbx_strand_id
1 'polypeptide(L)'
;MHKGDRIFVAGHRGMVGSACVRALNAEGYSNVVTRTHAELDLLDPAAVRAFYEAERPDVAIIAAARVGGIGANSAANSRFLYENEMIAMNTVWAAAETGVKRLLFLGSTCIYPRMAPQPIPESALLTSELEKTNEGYALAKISGLKLCEFLRRERGLVYHSLMPTNLYGPGDNYDVEHGHVLPTMIRKFETARVNNEQTVHLWGSGSPLREFLHVDDLAAACLFLLGLDNPPDLVNVGSGREVTIRQLAEMVKETTGCKAFIEWDRSKPDGTPRKLCDTSLIRSLGWKPKIDLASGLRRTVDEYRADLVSGRLRC
;
A
#
# COMPACT_ATOMS: atom_id res chain seq x y z
N MET A 1 19.78 -7.71 -6.71
CA MET A 1 20.24 -7.17 -5.39
C MET A 1 21.23 -8.12 -4.74
N HIS A 2 22.29 -7.61 -4.10
CA HIS A 2 23.28 -8.37 -3.33
C HIS A 2 23.08 -8.12 -1.84
N LYS A 3 23.48 -9.07 -1.00
CA LYS A 3 23.30 -8.95 0.47
C LYS A 3 24.07 -7.79 1.11
N GLY A 4 25.12 -7.31 0.44
CA GLY A 4 25.90 -6.14 0.85
C GLY A 4 25.37 -4.79 0.38
N ASP A 5 24.38 -4.77 -0.50
CA ASP A 5 23.81 -3.53 -1.03
C ASP A 5 23.29 -2.65 0.09
N ARG A 6 23.52 -1.34 -0.01
CA ARG A 6 22.94 -0.34 0.87
C ARG A 6 21.55 0.03 0.38
N ILE A 7 20.53 -0.29 1.19
CA ILE A 7 19.13 -0.20 0.78
C ILE A 7 18.43 0.88 1.57
N PHE A 8 18.00 1.94 0.90
CA PHE A 8 17.15 2.97 1.52
C PHE A 8 15.69 2.58 1.45
N VAL A 9 14.98 2.63 2.59
CA VAL A 9 13.52 2.42 2.67
C VAL A 9 12.86 3.70 3.15
N ALA A 10 12.32 4.49 2.20
CA ALA A 10 11.52 5.66 2.50
C ALA A 10 10.14 5.23 3.04
N GLY A 11 9.70 5.81 4.16
CA GLY A 11 8.41 5.46 4.78
C GLY A 11 8.43 4.21 5.65
N HIS A 12 9.58 3.85 6.21
CA HIS A 12 9.83 2.66 7.03
C HIS A 12 8.92 2.50 8.26
N ARG A 13 8.27 3.57 8.74
CA ARG A 13 7.30 3.54 9.85
C ARG A 13 5.87 3.28 9.38
N GLY A 14 5.59 3.32 8.07
CA GLY A 14 4.30 2.96 7.50
C GLY A 14 4.13 1.43 7.40
N MET A 15 2.89 0.98 7.16
CA MET A 15 2.57 -0.44 7.00
C MET A 15 3.48 -1.14 5.97
N VAL A 16 3.57 -0.61 4.76
CA VAL A 16 4.36 -1.21 3.67
C VAL A 16 5.87 -1.10 3.94
N GLY A 17 6.35 0.09 4.32
CA GLY A 17 7.78 0.29 4.56
C GLY A 17 8.32 -0.56 5.70
N SER A 18 7.56 -0.70 6.80
CA SER A 18 7.96 -1.58 7.92
C SER A 18 7.98 -3.05 7.53
N ALA A 19 7.02 -3.50 6.69
CA ALA A 19 7.01 -4.86 6.16
C ALA A 19 8.23 -5.12 5.25
N CYS A 20 8.61 -4.16 4.39
CA CYS A 20 9.81 -4.27 3.59
C CYS A 20 11.08 -4.36 4.44
N VAL A 21 11.19 -3.57 5.52
CA VAL A 21 12.32 -3.66 6.45
C VAL A 21 12.36 -5.03 7.14
N ARG A 22 11.22 -5.55 7.62
CA ARG A 22 11.16 -6.90 8.19
C ARG A 22 11.60 -7.97 7.20
N ALA A 23 11.10 -7.90 5.96
CA ALA A 23 11.44 -8.84 4.91
C ALA A 23 12.94 -8.79 4.54
N LEU A 24 13.52 -7.58 4.40
CA LEU A 24 14.94 -7.40 4.14
C LEU A 24 15.80 -8.02 5.24
N ASN A 25 15.48 -7.74 6.52
CA ASN A 25 16.19 -8.30 7.66
C ASN A 25 16.07 -9.84 7.71
N ALA A 26 14.88 -10.39 7.47
CA ALA A 26 14.65 -11.84 7.44
C ALA A 26 15.42 -12.54 6.33
N GLU A 27 15.60 -11.87 5.18
CA GLU A 27 16.43 -12.34 4.07
C GLU A 27 17.93 -12.08 4.27
N GLY A 28 18.36 -11.50 5.40
CA GLY A 28 19.77 -11.29 5.74
C GLY A 28 20.41 -10.07 5.07
N TYR A 29 19.64 -9.08 4.63
CA TYR A 29 20.16 -7.76 4.26
C TYR A 29 20.45 -6.95 5.53
N SER A 30 21.70 -6.62 5.80
CA SER A 30 22.13 -5.95 7.03
C SER A 30 22.34 -4.43 6.88
N ASN A 31 22.40 -3.93 5.66
CA ASN A 31 22.71 -2.52 5.38
C ASN A 31 21.44 -1.75 4.95
N VAL A 32 20.43 -1.78 5.80
CA VAL A 32 19.15 -1.09 5.58
C VAL A 32 19.17 0.29 6.22
N VAL A 33 19.03 1.33 5.39
CA VAL A 33 19.03 2.74 5.80
C VAL A 33 17.59 3.24 5.86
N THR A 34 17.23 3.86 6.96
CA THR A 34 15.90 4.47 7.16
C THR A 34 16.06 5.85 7.79
N ARG A 35 15.09 6.77 7.55
CA ARG A 35 14.99 8.07 8.22
C ARG A 35 13.55 8.33 8.60
N THR A 36 13.37 8.87 9.78
CA THR A 36 12.06 9.39 10.21
C THR A 36 11.77 10.71 9.50
N HIS A 37 10.51 11.16 9.51
CA HIS A 37 10.14 12.45 8.93
C HIS A 37 10.90 13.62 9.59
N ALA A 38 11.19 13.53 10.89
CA ALA A 38 11.96 14.55 11.59
C ALA A 38 13.45 14.60 11.20
N GLU A 39 14.01 13.46 10.75
CA GLU A 39 15.40 13.36 10.28
C GLU A 39 15.54 13.68 8.79
N LEU A 40 14.50 13.42 8.01
CA LEU A 40 14.48 13.68 6.57
C LEU A 40 13.05 13.97 6.12
N ASP A 41 12.77 15.27 5.89
CA ASP A 41 11.53 15.69 5.25
C ASP A 41 11.64 15.48 3.73
N LEU A 42 10.83 14.53 3.21
CA LEU A 42 10.81 14.21 1.78
C LEU A 42 10.17 15.31 0.92
N LEU A 43 9.55 16.31 1.54
CA LEU A 43 9.05 17.51 0.83
C LEU A 43 10.15 18.54 0.56
N ASP A 44 11.29 18.46 1.26
CA ASP A 44 12.45 19.32 1.05
C ASP A 44 13.42 18.69 0.02
N PRO A 45 13.48 19.20 -1.23
CA PRO A 45 14.34 18.65 -2.26
C PRO A 45 15.83 18.77 -1.94
N ALA A 46 16.25 19.80 -1.20
CA ALA A 46 17.65 19.99 -0.84
C ALA A 46 18.07 18.98 0.23
N ALA A 47 17.24 18.74 1.24
CA ALA A 47 17.48 17.72 2.26
C ALA A 47 17.52 16.31 1.66
N VAL A 48 16.60 16.00 0.75
CA VAL A 48 16.55 14.70 0.06
C VAL A 48 17.82 14.50 -0.77
N ARG A 49 18.23 15.49 -1.56
CA ARG A 49 19.46 15.41 -2.35
C ARG A 49 20.70 15.21 -1.47
N ALA A 50 20.86 16.02 -0.43
CA ALA A 50 21.99 15.91 0.51
C ALA A 50 22.04 14.52 1.18
N PHE A 51 20.88 13.96 1.54
CA PHE A 51 20.78 12.61 2.07
C PHE A 51 21.31 11.56 1.08
N TYR A 52 20.86 11.58 -0.18
CA TYR A 52 21.32 10.62 -1.18
C TYR A 52 22.82 10.78 -1.50
N GLU A 53 23.34 12.00 -1.53
CA GLU A 53 24.78 12.29 -1.73
C GLU A 53 25.64 11.74 -0.58
N ALA A 54 25.15 11.84 0.66
CA ALA A 54 25.84 11.35 1.85
C ALA A 54 25.75 9.82 2.01
N GLU A 55 24.54 9.26 1.87
CA GLU A 55 24.28 7.85 2.14
C GLU A 55 24.59 6.94 0.96
N ARG A 56 24.51 7.44 -0.27
CA ARG A 56 24.79 6.70 -1.52
C ARG A 56 24.21 5.30 -1.55
N PRO A 57 22.89 5.14 -1.39
CA PRO A 57 22.28 3.82 -1.43
C PRO A 57 22.41 3.19 -2.82
N ASP A 58 22.62 1.88 -2.87
CA ASP A 58 22.64 1.09 -4.11
C ASP A 58 21.21 0.87 -4.62
N VAL A 59 20.26 0.73 -3.68
CA VAL A 59 18.86 0.43 -3.92
C VAL A 59 17.96 1.36 -3.11
N ALA A 60 16.85 1.78 -3.69
CA ALA A 60 15.82 2.54 -2.97
C ALA A 60 14.44 1.88 -3.09
N ILE A 61 13.70 1.83 -1.97
CA ILE A 61 12.29 1.44 -1.90
C ILE A 61 11.50 2.66 -1.44
N ILE A 62 10.68 3.21 -2.34
CA ILE A 62 9.89 4.42 -2.05
C ILE A 62 8.48 4.01 -1.65
N ALA A 63 8.30 3.75 -0.35
CA ALA A 63 7.02 3.41 0.27
C ALA A 63 6.39 4.60 1.02
N ALA A 64 7.08 5.74 1.06
CA ALA A 64 6.57 6.95 1.67
C ALA A 64 5.44 7.56 0.83
N ALA A 65 4.35 7.89 1.49
CA ALA A 65 3.22 8.60 0.91
C ALA A 65 2.32 9.15 2.00
N ARG A 66 1.60 10.24 1.70
CA ARG A 66 0.40 10.60 2.43
C ARG A 66 -0.75 9.72 1.96
N VAL A 67 -1.30 8.90 2.84
CA VAL A 67 -2.39 7.96 2.51
C VAL A 67 -3.61 8.21 3.42
N GLY A 68 -4.79 7.82 2.95
CA GLY A 68 -6.02 7.94 3.72
C GLY A 68 -7.20 7.29 2.99
N GLY A 69 -8.30 7.06 3.71
CA GLY A 69 -9.55 6.56 3.15
C GLY A 69 -10.22 7.56 2.21
N ILE A 70 -11.40 7.20 1.67
CA ILE A 70 -12.18 8.02 0.72
C ILE A 70 -12.48 9.40 1.31
N GLY A 71 -12.92 9.47 2.57
CA GLY A 71 -13.25 10.73 3.25
C GLY A 71 -12.05 11.69 3.33
N ALA A 72 -10.89 11.20 3.76
CA ALA A 72 -9.68 12.01 3.86
C ALA A 72 -9.20 12.52 2.49
N ASN A 73 -9.24 11.66 1.46
CA ASN A 73 -8.87 12.05 0.09
C ASN A 73 -9.81 13.11 -0.47
N SER A 74 -11.14 12.90 -0.37
CA SER A 74 -12.14 13.85 -0.87
C SER A 74 -12.04 15.23 -0.19
N ALA A 75 -11.72 15.26 1.10
CA ALA A 75 -11.63 16.51 1.87
C ALA A 75 -10.36 17.31 1.55
N ALA A 76 -9.29 16.70 1.01
CA ALA A 76 -7.98 17.33 0.86
C ALA A 76 -7.24 16.92 -0.42
N ASN A 77 -7.95 16.75 -1.55
CA ASN A 77 -7.35 16.30 -2.82
C ASN A 77 -6.12 17.09 -3.25
N SER A 78 -6.14 18.43 -3.12
CA SER A 78 -5.00 19.27 -3.46
C SER A 78 -3.76 18.97 -2.61
N ARG A 79 -3.95 18.73 -1.33
CA ARG A 79 -2.86 18.39 -0.41
C ARG A 79 -2.32 16.97 -0.68
N PHE A 80 -3.20 16.01 -0.97
CA PHE A 80 -2.79 14.66 -1.38
C PHE A 80 -2.00 14.68 -2.70
N LEU A 81 -2.42 15.51 -3.67
CA LEU A 81 -1.67 15.71 -4.90
C LEU A 81 -0.29 16.30 -4.59
N TYR A 82 -0.25 17.49 -3.97
CA TYR A 82 1.00 18.22 -3.74
C TYR A 82 2.03 17.42 -2.94
N GLU A 83 1.65 16.91 -1.75
CA GLU A 83 2.60 16.22 -0.89
C GLU A 83 3.12 14.92 -1.53
N ASN A 84 2.24 14.12 -2.16
CA ASN A 84 2.68 12.87 -2.81
C ASN A 84 3.48 13.12 -4.08
N GLU A 85 3.16 14.16 -4.85
CA GLU A 85 3.94 14.57 -6.01
C GLU A 85 5.37 14.96 -5.59
N MET A 86 5.50 15.83 -4.58
CA MET A 86 6.80 16.26 -4.08
C MET A 86 7.62 15.09 -3.52
N ILE A 87 7.01 14.20 -2.74
CA ILE A 87 7.68 12.99 -2.25
C ILE A 87 8.21 12.14 -3.42
N ALA A 88 7.38 11.89 -4.43
CA ALA A 88 7.76 11.09 -5.58
C ALA A 88 8.88 11.77 -6.39
N MET A 89 8.68 13.05 -6.77
CA MET A 89 9.64 13.79 -7.59
C MET A 89 11.00 13.92 -6.87
N ASN A 90 11.00 14.36 -5.60
CA ASN A 90 12.23 14.55 -4.86
C ASN A 90 13.02 13.26 -4.68
N THR A 91 12.33 12.17 -4.27
CA THR A 91 13.03 10.90 -3.98
C THR A 91 13.52 10.20 -5.23
N VAL A 92 12.70 10.12 -6.28
CA VAL A 92 13.06 9.43 -7.53
C VAL A 92 14.11 10.22 -8.31
N TRP A 93 13.95 11.55 -8.40
CA TRP A 93 14.90 12.38 -9.11
C TRP A 93 16.27 12.42 -8.44
N ALA A 94 16.31 12.67 -7.11
CA ALA A 94 17.57 12.68 -6.37
C ALA A 94 18.29 11.32 -6.43
N ALA A 95 17.55 10.21 -6.37
CA ALA A 95 18.11 8.88 -6.55
C ALA A 95 18.82 8.73 -7.91
N ALA A 96 18.20 9.21 -8.99
CA ALA A 96 18.78 9.15 -10.35
C ALA A 96 20.01 10.06 -10.51
N GLU A 97 19.99 11.26 -9.94
CA GLU A 97 21.11 12.22 -10.00
C GLU A 97 22.31 11.79 -9.17
N THR A 98 22.10 11.01 -8.12
CA THR A 98 23.17 10.58 -7.20
C THR A 98 23.68 9.16 -7.48
N GLY A 99 23.18 8.51 -8.53
CA GLY A 99 23.70 7.25 -9.04
C GLY A 99 23.08 5.99 -8.45
N VAL A 100 21.92 6.08 -7.79
CA VAL A 100 21.12 4.89 -7.39
C VAL A 100 20.71 4.14 -8.66
N LYS A 101 21.14 2.92 -8.78
CA LYS A 101 20.93 2.12 -10.01
C LYS A 101 19.59 1.37 -10.03
N ARG A 102 19.04 1.07 -8.87
CA ARG A 102 17.83 0.26 -8.72
C ARG A 102 16.84 0.92 -7.76
N LEU A 103 15.59 1.07 -8.21
CA LEU A 103 14.55 1.68 -7.39
C LEU A 103 13.20 1.00 -7.63
N LEU A 104 12.50 0.72 -6.52
CA LEU A 104 11.11 0.30 -6.53
C LEU A 104 10.22 1.43 -6.00
N PHE A 105 9.32 1.92 -6.85
CA PHE A 105 8.30 2.90 -6.48
C PHE A 105 6.98 2.21 -6.13
N LEU A 106 6.47 2.46 -4.93
CA LEU A 106 5.17 1.94 -4.49
C LEU A 106 4.06 2.85 -5.01
N GLY A 107 3.34 2.36 -6.01
CA GLY A 107 2.15 2.99 -6.54
C GLY A 107 0.89 2.58 -5.77
N SER A 108 -0.23 2.55 -6.47
CA SER A 108 -1.53 2.10 -5.98
C SER A 108 -2.45 1.78 -7.15
N THR A 109 -3.35 0.84 -6.99
CA THR A 109 -4.41 0.58 -8.00
C THR A 109 -5.40 1.74 -8.18
N CYS A 110 -5.28 2.82 -7.41
CA CYS A 110 -6.03 4.06 -7.63
C CYS A 110 -5.65 4.80 -8.92
N ILE A 111 -4.51 4.46 -9.51
CA ILE A 111 -4.06 5.02 -10.81
C ILE A 111 -4.90 4.57 -12.01
N TYR A 112 -5.67 3.50 -11.84
CA TYR A 112 -6.48 2.97 -12.92
C TYR A 112 -7.81 3.73 -13.06
N PRO A 113 -8.35 3.80 -14.29
CA PRO A 113 -9.65 4.42 -14.52
C PRO A 113 -10.74 3.84 -13.63
N ARG A 114 -11.68 4.70 -13.23
CA ARG A 114 -12.83 4.31 -12.41
C ARG A 114 -13.59 3.11 -13.00
N MET A 115 -13.76 3.10 -14.32
CA MET A 115 -14.49 2.07 -15.07
C MET A 115 -13.56 1.14 -15.84
N ALA A 116 -12.34 0.91 -15.34
CA ALA A 116 -11.40 -0.02 -15.96
C ALA A 116 -12.01 -1.43 -16.07
N PRO A 117 -11.65 -2.19 -17.12
CA PRO A 117 -12.06 -3.60 -17.24
C PRO A 117 -11.61 -4.40 -16.04
N GLN A 118 -12.35 -5.46 -15.71
CA GLN A 118 -12.10 -6.29 -14.54
C GLN A 118 -11.87 -7.76 -14.96
N PRO A 119 -10.76 -8.39 -14.56
CA PRO A 119 -9.64 -7.86 -13.76
C PRO A 119 -8.88 -6.73 -14.46
N ILE A 120 -8.34 -5.76 -13.68
CA ILE A 120 -7.68 -4.56 -14.21
C ILE A 120 -6.28 -4.91 -14.69
N PRO A 121 -5.98 -4.85 -16.01
CA PRO A 121 -4.63 -5.07 -16.50
C PRO A 121 -3.77 -3.79 -16.36
N GLU A 122 -2.44 -3.95 -16.36
CA GLU A 122 -1.51 -2.81 -16.32
C GLU A 122 -1.71 -1.84 -17.51
N SER A 123 -2.14 -2.35 -18.65
CA SER A 123 -2.44 -1.56 -19.87
C SER A 123 -3.65 -0.62 -19.73
N ALA A 124 -4.45 -0.76 -18.66
CA ALA A 124 -5.56 0.16 -18.39
C ALA A 124 -5.11 1.55 -17.90
N LEU A 125 -3.83 1.73 -17.58
CA LEU A 125 -3.30 3.02 -17.12
C LEU A 125 -3.53 4.11 -18.20
N LEU A 126 -4.12 5.25 -17.76
CA LEU A 126 -4.36 6.44 -18.58
C LEU A 126 -5.33 6.22 -19.77
N THR A 127 -6.19 5.22 -19.74
CA THR A 127 -7.15 4.95 -20.83
C THR A 127 -8.48 5.66 -20.66
N SER A 128 -8.81 6.18 -19.47
CA SER A 128 -10.05 6.90 -19.16
C SER A 128 -9.94 7.68 -17.86
N GLU A 129 -11.05 8.29 -17.42
CA GLU A 129 -11.12 9.13 -16.22
C GLU A 129 -10.85 8.36 -14.91
N LEU A 130 -10.16 9.03 -13.99
CA LEU A 130 -9.88 8.53 -12.65
C LEU A 130 -11.10 8.65 -11.72
N GLU A 131 -11.03 7.97 -10.57
CA GLU A 131 -12.01 8.14 -9.51
C GLU A 131 -11.83 9.52 -8.84
N LYS A 132 -12.87 10.36 -8.92
CA LYS A 132 -12.84 11.76 -8.46
C LYS A 132 -12.48 11.95 -6.99
N THR A 133 -12.89 11.00 -6.14
CA THR A 133 -12.69 11.11 -4.69
C THR A 133 -11.22 11.03 -4.27
N ASN A 134 -10.35 10.41 -5.08
CA ASN A 134 -8.92 10.26 -4.82
C ASN A 134 -8.04 10.64 -6.03
N GLU A 135 -8.57 11.46 -6.93
CA GLU A 135 -7.90 11.85 -8.18
C GLU A 135 -6.51 12.49 -7.92
N GLY A 136 -6.40 13.36 -6.92
CA GLY A 136 -5.13 13.99 -6.58
C GLY A 136 -4.06 13.00 -6.16
N TYR A 137 -4.41 12.02 -5.33
CA TYR A 137 -3.50 10.93 -4.96
C TYR A 137 -3.10 10.09 -6.19
N ALA A 138 -4.08 9.74 -7.02
CA ALA A 138 -3.83 8.93 -8.21
C ALA A 138 -2.90 9.62 -9.20
N LEU A 139 -3.10 10.92 -9.47
CA LEU A 139 -2.23 11.72 -10.34
C LEU A 139 -0.78 11.75 -9.83
N ALA A 140 -0.57 12.01 -8.54
CA ALA A 140 0.77 11.99 -7.96
C ALA A 140 1.46 10.63 -8.11
N LYS A 141 0.71 9.53 -7.93
CA LYS A 141 1.25 8.19 -8.13
C LYS A 141 1.55 7.89 -9.61
N ILE A 142 0.73 8.37 -10.53
CA ILE A 142 0.98 8.28 -11.98
C ILE A 142 2.25 9.04 -12.35
N SER A 143 2.44 10.27 -11.88
CA SER A 143 3.64 11.06 -12.14
C SER A 143 4.91 10.34 -11.67
N GLY A 144 4.90 9.81 -10.43
CA GLY A 144 6.06 9.09 -9.89
C GLY A 144 6.42 7.84 -10.68
N LEU A 145 5.43 7.02 -11.07
CA LEU A 145 5.68 5.84 -11.90
C LEU A 145 6.18 6.21 -13.31
N LYS A 146 5.62 7.27 -13.92
CA LYS A 146 6.07 7.74 -15.23
C LYS A 146 7.48 8.31 -15.19
N LEU A 147 7.86 8.99 -14.11
CA LEU A 147 9.24 9.41 -13.92
C LEU A 147 10.20 8.21 -13.86
N CYS A 148 9.84 7.15 -13.13
CA CYS A 148 10.61 5.91 -13.10
C CYS A 148 10.77 5.29 -14.49
N GLU A 149 9.67 5.19 -15.27
CA GLU A 149 9.67 4.65 -16.64
C GLU A 149 10.57 5.47 -17.58
N PHE A 150 10.49 6.82 -17.52
CA PHE A 150 11.29 7.69 -18.36
C PHE A 150 12.78 7.61 -18.01
N LEU A 151 13.14 7.67 -16.74
CA LEU A 151 14.52 7.54 -16.28
C LEU A 151 15.13 6.18 -16.67
N ARG A 152 14.33 5.12 -16.59
CA ARG A 152 14.76 3.79 -17.06
C ARG A 152 15.07 3.80 -18.55
N ARG A 153 14.16 4.35 -19.38
CA ARG A 153 14.32 4.40 -20.84
C ARG A 153 15.47 5.30 -21.28
N GLU A 154 15.64 6.44 -20.59
CA GLU A 154 16.62 7.46 -21.00
C GLU A 154 18.01 7.19 -20.45
N ARG A 155 18.13 6.61 -19.25
CA ARG A 155 19.40 6.46 -18.53
C ARG A 155 19.79 5.01 -18.24
N GLY A 156 18.97 4.04 -18.64
CA GLY A 156 19.24 2.60 -18.38
C GLY A 156 19.14 2.20 -16.91
N LEU A 157 18.49 3.01 -16.06
CA LEU A 157 18.31 2.71 -14.63
C LEU A 157 17.27 1.60 -14.44
N VAL A 158 17.46 0.72 -13.45
CA VAL A 158 16.50 -0.35 -13.15
C VAL A 158 15.43 0.19 -12.19
N TYR A 159 14.66 1.16 -12.65
CA TYR A 159 13.55 1.76 -11.91
C TYR A 159 12.25 1.12 -12.39
N HIS A 160 11.41 0.72 -11.45
CA HIS A 160 10.14 0.07 -11.73
C HIS A 160 9.11 0.37 -10.65
N SER A 161 7.84 0.13 -10.97
CA SER A 161 6.73 0.47 -10.08
C SER A 161 5.83 -0.73 -9.83
N LEU A 162 5.35 -0.84 -8.61
CA LEU A 162 4.47 -1.91 -8.16
C LEU A 162 3.13 -1.33 -7.70
N MET A 163 2.03 -1.88 -8.23
CA MET A 163 0.66 -1.46 -7.93
C MET A 163 -0.02 -2.47 -7.02
N PRO A 164 -0.02 -2.23 -5.70
CA PRO A 164 -0.70 -3.12 -4.77
C PRO A 164 -2.20 -2.93 -4.81
N THR A 165 -2.93 -4.02 -4.62
CA THR A 165 -4.36 -4.02 -4.27
C THR A 165 -4.60 -3.52 -2.84
N ASN A 166 -5.81 -3.69 -2.27
CA ASN A 166 -6.05 -3.27 -0.89
C ASN A 166 -5.18 -4.09 0.07
N LEU A 167 -4.36 -3.41 0.83
CA LEU A 167 -3.45 -4.01 1.78
C LEU A 167 -4.07 -4.06 3.17
N TYR A 168 -3.60 -5.00 3.98
CA TYR A 168 -3.92 -5.13 5.39
C TYR A 168 -2.78 -5.86 6.12
N GLY A 169 -2.72 -5.72 7.43
CA GLY A 169 -1.72 -6.40 8.27
C GLY A 169 -1.03 -5.49 9.27
N PRO A 170 0.15 -5.92 9.79
CA PRO A 170 0.92 -5.19 10.78
C PRO A 170 1.18 -3.73 10.44
N GLY A 171 0.92 -2.83 11.41
CA GLY A 171 1.16 -1.40 11.24
C GLY A 171 0.11 -0.65 10.41
N ASP A 172 -1.06 -1.26 10.17
CA ASP A 172 -2.19 -0.59 9.52
C ASP A 172 -2.76 0.55 10.40
N ASN A 173 -3.59 1.40 9.78
CA ASN A 173 -4.27 2.49 10.47
C ASN A 173 -5.69 2.08 10.86
N TYR A 174 -5.95 1.99 12.16
CA TYR A 174 -7.24 1.58 12.72
C TYR A 174 -8.17 2.75 13.04
N ASP A 175 -7.90 3.96 12.55
CA ASP A 175 -8.82 5.10 12.68
C ASP A 175 -10.18 4.78 12.05
N VAL A 176 -11.28 5.02 12.80
CA VAL A 176 -12.64 4.65 12.34
C VAL A 176 -13.21 5.58 11.29
N GLU A 177 -12.70 6.80 11.18
CA GLU A 177 -13.17 7.82 10.23
C GLU A 177 -12.29 7.89 8.98
N HIS A 178 -10.98 7.70 9.13
CA HIS A 178 -9.99 7.94 8.09
C HIS A 178 -9.27 6.66 7.64
N GLY A 179 -9.45 5.54 8.35
CA GLY A 179 -8.85 4.25 8.02
C GLY A 179 -9.45 3.57 6.80
N HIS A 180 -8.80 2.51 6.35
CA HIS A 180 -9.34 1.63 5.31
C HIS A 180 -10.40 0.68 5.87
N VAL A 181 -11.18 0.06 4.97
CA VAL A 181 -12.34 -0.75 5.34
C VAL A 181 -12.02 -1.90 6.30
N LEU A 182 -10.94 -2.66 6.06
CA LEU A 182 -10.61 -3.84 6.85
C LEU A 182 -10.14 -3.49 8.27
N PRO A 183 -9.13 -2.60 8.50
CA PRO A 183 -8.72 -2.22 9.85
C PRO A 183 -9.85 -1.54 10.63
N THR A 184 -10.67 -0.70 9.97
CA THR A 184 -11.85 -0.09 10.58
C THR A 184 -12.86 -1.15 11.05
N MET A 185 -13.11 -2.20 10.26
CA MET A 185 -13.95 -3.32 10.67
C MET A 185 -13.38 -4.06 11.88
N ILE A 186 -12.10 -4.41 11.87
CA ILE A 186 -11.45 -5.08 13.01
C ILE A 186 -11.67 -4.26 14.28
N ARG A 187 -11.38 -2.95 14.25
CA ARG A 187 -11.58 -2.07 15.41
C ARG A 187 -13.02 -2.05 15.88
N LYS A 188 -14.00 -1.92 14.97
CA LYS A 188 -15.43 -1.89 15.31
C LYS A 188 -15.88 -3.21 15.96
N PHE A 189 -15.51 -4.35 15.40
CA PHE A 189 -15.90 -5.65 15.94
C PHE A 189 -15.19 -5.96 17.28
N GLU A 190 -13.92 -5.60 17.43
CA GLU A 190 -13.21 -5.74 18.72
C GLU A 190 -13.79 -4.83 19.79
N THR A 191 -14.13 -3.58 19.46
CA THR A 191 -14.82 -2.66 20.38
C THR A 191 -16.17 -3.24 20.82
N ALA A 192 -16.99 -3.69 19.87
CA ALA A 192 -18.28 -4.27 20.15
C ALA A 192 -18.17 -5.55 21.00
N ARG A 193 -17.15 -6.40 20.75
CA ARG A 193 -16.89 -7.61 21.54
C ARG A 193 -16.53 -7.26 22.98
N VAL A 194 -15.64 -6.28 23.20
CA VAL A 194 -15.20 -5.88 24.54
C VAL A 194 -16.33 -5.23 25.34
N ASN A 195 -17.13 -4.38 24.68
CA ASN A 195 -18.24 -3.66 25.30
C ASN A 195 -19.54 -4.46 25.38
N ASN A 196 -19.58 -5.70 24.83
CA ASN A 196 -20.80 -6.51 24.71
C ASN A 196 -21.94 -5.77 23.96
N GLU A 197 -21.58 -5.00 22.94
CA GLU A 197 -22.56 -4.29 22.09
C GLU A 197 -23.40 -5.30 21.30
N GLN A 198 -24.68 -4.97 21.08
CA GLN A 198 -25.59 -5.86 20.36
C GLN A 198 -25.48 -5.69 18.86
N THR A 199 -24.99 -4.56 18.38
CA THR A 199 -24.97 -4.21 16.94
C THR A 199 -23.68 -3.51 16.56
N VAL A 200 -23.13 -3.88 15.38
CA VAL A 200 -22.04 -3.17 14.70
C VAL A 200 -22.59 -2.53 13.42
N HIS A 201 -22.47 -1.20 13.33
CA HIS A 201 -22.92 -0.44 12.17
C HIS A 201 -21.80 -0.34 11.12
N LEU A 202 -22.10 -0.81 9.89
CA LEU A 202 -21.21 -0.74 8.74
C LEU A 202 -21.86 0.07 7.62
N TRP A 203 -21.05 0.81 6.86
CA TRP A 203 -21.53 1.67 5.79
C TRP A 203 -21.85 0.90 4.50
N GLY A 204 -22.83 1.41 3.75
CA GLY A 204 -23.21 0.92 2.43
C GLY A 204 -24.07 -0.34 2.45
N SER A 205 -24.10 -1.06 1.36
CA SER A 205 -24.89 -2.29 1.18
C SER A 205 -24.12 -3.57 1.54
N GLY A 206 -22.78 -3.49 1.57
CA GLY A 206 -21.90 -4.65 1.67
C GLY A 206 -21.73 -5.44 0.38
N SER A 207 -22.30 -4.98 -0.75
CA SER A 207 -22.25 -5.69 -2.04
C SER A 207 -20.95 -5.50 -2.82
N PRO A 208 -20.18 -4.37 -2.71
CA PRO A 208 -18.97 -4.21 -3.50
C PRO A 208 -17.94 -5.34 -3.29
N LEU A 209 -17.29 -5.69 -4.39
CA LEU A 209 -16.22 -6.71 -4.41
C LEU A 209 -14.85 -6.06 -4.24
N ARG A 210 -14.03 -6.62 -3.37
CA ARG A 210 -12.66 -6.15 -3.12
C ARG A 210 -11.70 -7.32 -3.00
N GLU A 211 -10.52 -7.05 -3.49
CA GLU A 211 -9.34 -7.90 -3.33
C GLU A 211 -8.51 -7.40 -2.15
N PHE A 212 -7.97 -8.32 -1.35
CA PHE A 212 -7.10 -8.03 -0.22
C PHE A 212 -5.81 -8.82 -0.29
N LEU A 213 -4.69 -8.18 0.04
CA LEU A 213 -3.36 -8.79 0.09
C LEU A 213 -2.69 -8.46 1.42
N HIS A 214 -2.15 -9.47 2.10
CA HIS A 214 -1.39 -9.26 3.33
C HIS A 214 -0.10 -8.50 3.04
N VAL A 215 0.24 -7.54 3.89
CA VAL A 215 1.40 -6.65 3.69
C VAL A 215 2.74 -7.39 3.62
N ASP A 216 2.88 -8.53 4.32
CA ASP A 216 4.11 -9.33 4.25
C ASP A 216 4.26 -10.03 2.89
N ASP A 217 3.15 -10.43 2.24
CA ASP A 217 3.19 -10.91 0.86
C ASP A 217 3.58 -9.77 -0.11
N LEU A 218 3.07 -8.55 0.12
CA LEU A 218 3.52 -7.41 -0.66
C LEU A 218 5.03 -7.16 -0.50
N ALA A 219 5.54 -7.19 0.73
CA ALA A 219 6.98 -7.03 0.98
C ALA A 219 7.81 -8.12 0.27
N ALA A 220 7.33 -9.36 0.30
CA ALA A 220 7.95 -10.46 -0.45
C ALA A 220 7.93 -10.20 -1.98
N ALA A 221 6.84 -9.63 -2.53
CA ALA A 221 6.77 -9.23 -3.93
C ALA A 221 7.76 -8.10 -4.26
N CYS A 222 7.91 -7.12 -3.36
CA CYS A 222 8.90 -6.04 -3.52
C CYS A 222 10.32 -6.61 -3.64
N LEU A 223 10.71 -7.50 -2.74
CA LEU A 223 12.03 -8.11 -2.76
C LEU A 223 12.22 -9.01 -3.99
N PHE A 224 11.20 -9.77 -4.36
CA PHE A 224 11.20 -10.60 -5.57
C PHE A 224 11.47 -9.76 -6.82
N LEU A 225 10.71 -8.67 -7.03
CA LEU A 225 10.87 -7.80 -8.20
C LEU A 225 12.21 -7.06 -8.19
N LEU A 226 12.68 -6.60 -7.03
CA LEU A 226 14.00 -6.02 -6.88
C LEU A 226 15.14 -7.02 -7.15
N GLY A 227 14.89 -8.32 -7.02
CA GLY A 227 15.83 -9.39 -7.34
C GLY A 227 15.97 -9.70 -8.83
N LEU A 228 14.99 -9.30 -9.66
CA LEU A 228 15.03 -9.54 -11.10
C LEU A 228 16.04 -8.62 -11.79
N ASP A 229 16.80 -9.13 -12.75
CA ASP A 229 17.73 -8.31 -13.53
C ASP A 229 17.00 -7.24 -14.34
N ASN A 230 15.90 -7.63 -14.96
CA ASN A 230 15.08 -6.75 -15.80
C ASN A 230 13.59 -6.89 -15.42
N PRO A 231 13.14 -6.28 -14.29
CA PRO A 231 11.72 -6.29 -13.90
C PRO A 231 10.89 -5.49 -14.91
N PRO A 232 9.59 -5.78 -15.10
CA PRO A 232 8.69 -4.91 -15.87
C PRO A 232 8.59 -3.51 -15.27
N ASP A 233 8.29 -2.49 -16.09
CA ASP A 233 8.17 -1.09 -15.64
C ASP A 233 7.05 -0.89 -14.63
N LEU A 234 5.93 -1.58 -14.85
CA LEU A 234 4.72 -1.53 -14.05
C LEU A 234 4.19 -2.95 -13.81
N VAL A 235 3.89 -3.30 -12.55
CA VAL A 235 3.41 -4.62 -12.17
C VAL A 235 2.27 -4.52 -11.16
N ASN A 236 1.15 -5.16 -11.45
CA ASN A 236 0.07 -5.35 -10.48
C ASN A 236 0.42 -6.46 -9.48
N VAL A 237 0.19 -6.19 -8.20
CA VAL A 237 0.42 -7.16 -7.13
C VAL A 237 -0.83 -7.32 -6.28
N GLY A 238 -1.40 -8.50 -6.32
CA GLY A 238 -2.63 -8.85 -5.63
C GLY A 238 -2.73 -10.34 -5.32
N SER A 239 -3.79 -10.70 -4.61
CA SER A 239 -4.10 -12.10 -4.29
C SER A 239 -4.73 -12.85 -5.48
N GLY A 240 -5.35 -12.10 -6.40
CA GLY A 240 -6.17 -12.65 -7.49
C GLY A 240 -7.51 -13.23 -7.00
N ARG A 241 -7.93 -12.89 -5.77
CA ARG A 241 -9.18 -13.35 -5.16
C ARG A 241 -9.94 -12.17 -4.58
N GLU A 242 -11.23 -12.13 -4.81
CA GLU A 242 -12.11 -11.08 -4.29
C GLU A 242 -13.17 -11.64 -3.37
N VAL A 243 -13.60 -10.82 -2.45
CA VAL A 243 -14.74 -11.07 -1.54
C VAL A 243 -15.65 -9.85 -1.54
N THR A 244 -16.95 -10.06 -1.28
CA THR A 244 -17.84 -8.93 -1.00
C THR A 244 -17.47 -8.31 0.34
N ILE A 245 -17.77 -7.02 0.51
CA ILE A 245 -17.59 -6.35 1.81
C ILE A 245 -18.44 -7.02 2.89
N ARG A 246 -19.58 -7.61 2.54
CA ARG A 246 -20.40 -8.43 3.44
C ARG A 246 -19.68 -9.69 3.88
N GLN A 247 -19.11 -10.45 2.95
CA GLN A 247 -18.31 -11.64 3.28
C GLN A 247 -17.10 -11.29 4.17
N LEU A 248 -16.41 -10.18 3.86
CA LEU A 248 -15.33 -9.70 4.69
C LEU A 248 -15.80 -9.39 6.12
N ALA A 249 -16.95 -8.71 6.27
CA ALA A 249 -17.50 -8.38 7.59
C ALA A 249 -17.83 -9.63 8.42
N GLU A 250 -18.42 -10.66 7.79
CA GLU A 250 -18.68 -11.94 8.47
C GLU A 250 -17.36 -12.64 8.86
N MET A 251 -16.34 -12.65 8.00
CA MET A 251 -15.02 -13.20 8.31
C MET A 251 -14.35 -12.48 9.49
N VAL A 252 -14.42 -11.13 9.52
CA VAL A 252 -13.87 -10.34 10.64
C VAL A 252 -14.64 -10.59 11.92
N LYS A 253 -15.98 -10.63 11.86
CA LYS A 253 -16.85 -10.97 13.00
C LYS A 253 -16.50 -12.34 13.59
N GLU A 254 -16.35 -13.36 12.76
CA GLU A 254 -15.97 -14.71 13.17
C GLU A 254 -14.57 -14.71 13.80
N THR A 255 -13.59 -14.07 13.14
CA THR A 255 -12.20 -14.04 13.59
C THR A 255 -12.04 -13.32 14.93
N THR A 256 -12.78 -12.24 15.16
CA THR A 256 -12.78 -11.50 16.44
C THR A 256 -13.55 -12.23 17.53
N GLY A 257 -14.45 -13.15 17.19
CA GLY A 257 -15.38 -13.79 18.11
C GLY A 257 -16.51 -12.87 18.57
N CYS A 258 -16.76 -11.76 17.84
CA CYS A 258 -17.82 -10.82 18.15
C CYS A 258 -19.21 -11.44 17.85
N LYS A 259 -20.15 -11.28 18.79
CA LYS A 259 -21.50 -11.84 18.66
C LYS A 259 -22.55 -10.82 18.20
N ALA A 260 -22.15 -9.57 18.04
CA ALA A 260 -23.04 -8.48 17.62
C ALA A 260 -23.67 -8.73 16.24
N PHE A 261 -24.86 -8.24 16.02
CA PHE A 261 -25.50 -8.23 14.69
C PHE A 261 -24.83 -7.18 13.80
N ILE A 262 -24.75 -7.44 12.50
CA ILE A 262 -24.27 -6.47 11.52
C ILE A 262 -25.45 -5.71 10.96
N GLU A 263 -25.43 -4.38 11.13
CA GLU A 263 -26.42 -3.47 10.55
C GLU A 263 -25.74 -2.60 9.47
N TRP A 264 -26.38 -2.55 8.29
CA TRP A 264 -25.85 -1.82 7.13
C TRP A 264 -26.53 -0.47 6.98
N ASP A 265 -25.76 0.61 7.14
CA ASP A 265 -26.22 1.98 6.88
C ASP A 265 -26.17 2.27 5.36
N ARG A 266 -27.30 2.02 4.70
CA ARG A 266 -27.48 2.26 3.26
C ARG A 266 -27.58 3.73 2.88
N SER A 267 -27.64 4.65 3.84
CA SER A 267 -27.59 6.09 3.57
C SER A 267 -26.17 6.53 3.14
N LYS A 268 -25.17 5.73 3.45
CA LYS A 268 -23.77 5.94 3.04
C LYS A 268 -23.51 5.28 1.68
N PRO A 269 -22.72 5.94 0.81
CA PRO A 269 -22.46 5.41 -0.51
C PRO A 269 -21.62 4.12 -0.47
N ASP A 270 -21.92 3.20 -1.37
CA ASP A 270 -20.95 2.16 -1.75
C ASP A 270 -19.80 2.80 -2.56
N GLY A 271 -18.61 2.28 -2.42
CA GLY A 271 -17.50 2.64 -3.32
C GLY A 271 -17.66 2.00 -4.71
N THR A 272 -16.61 2.05 -5.52
CA THR A 272 -16.55 1.37 -6.84
C THR A 272 -17.08 -0.06 -6.72
N PRO A 273 -17.97 -0.53 -7.63
CA PRO A 273 -18.62 -1.84 -7.48
C PRO A 273 -17.66 -3.02 -7.40
N ARG A 274 -16.58 -3.00 -8.19
CA ARG A 274 -15.57 -4.06 -8.24
C ARG A 274 -14.18 -3.49 -8.42
N LYS A 275 -13.18 -4.07 -7.75
CA LYS A 275 -11.77 -3.71 -7.91
C LYS A 275 -10.90 -4.95 -7.70
N LEU A 276 -10.57 -5.61 -8.80
CA LEU A 276 -9.71 -6.79 -8.86
C LEU A 276 -8.58 -6.54 -9.85
N CYS A 277 -7.33 -6.79 -9.45
CA CYS A 277 -6.17 -6.66 -10.34
C CYS A 277 -5.98 -7.91 -11.19
N ASP A 278 -5.59 -7.72 -12.46
CA ASP A 278 -4.96 -8.78 -13.21
C ASP A 278 -3.53 -8.99 -12.68
N THR A 279 -3.28 -10.15 -12.14
CA THR A 279 -1.98 -10.55 -11.58
C THR A 279 -1.23 -11.54 -12.47
N SER A 280 -1.66 -11.71 -13.73
CA SER A 280 -1.07 -12.67 -14.66
C SER A 280 0.41 -12.38 -14.90
N LEU A 281 0.78 -11.10 -15.03
CA LEU A 281 2.16 -10.70 -15.26
C LEU A 281 3.09 -11.15 -14.12
N ILE A 282 2.79 -10.80 -12.88
CA ILE A 282 3.66 -11.18 -11.75
C ILE A 282 3.69 -12.70 -11.53
N ARG A 283 2.59 -13.38 -11.80
CA ARG A 283 2.53 -14.86 -11.74
C ARG A 283 3.39 -15.51 -12.82
N SER A 284 3.41 -14.95 -14.04
CA SER A 284 4.27 -15.45 -15.13
C SER A 284 5.77 -15.28 -14.82
N LEU A 285 6.13 -14.30 -13.97
CA LEU A 285 7.48 -14.12 -13.45
C LEU A 285 7.85 -15.12 -12.34
N GLY A 286 6.88 -15.87 -11.81
CA GLY A 286 7.09 -16.91 -10.81
C GLY A 286 6.70 -16.54 -9.38
N TRP A 287 6.15 -15.33 -9.13
CA TRP A 287 5.69 -14.93 -7.80
C TRP A 287 4.20 -15.21 -7.60
N LYS A 288 3.83 -15.62 -6.39
CA LYS A 288 2.44 -15.74 -5.92
C LYS A 288 2.35 -15.45 -4.42
N PRO A 289 1.21 -14.91 -3.93
CA PRO A 289 1.00 -14.71 -2.50
C PRO A 289 0.96 -16.06 -1.76
N LYS A 290 1.39 -16.06 -0.51
CA LYS A 290 1.45 -17.24 0.36
C LYS A 290 0.44 -17.18 1.51
N ILE A 291 -0.07 -16.00 1.85
CA ILE A 291 -0.97 -15.77 2.99
C ILE A 291 -2.40 -15.65 2.45
N ASP A 292 -3.26 -16.62 2.75
CA ASP A 292 -4.68 -16.52 2.47
C ASP A 292 -5.38 -15.53 3.39
N LEU A 293 -6.56 -15.00 2.98
CA LEU A 293 -7.26 -13.96 3.72
C LEU A 293 -7.64 -14.40 5.13
N ALA A 294 -8.07 -15.65 5.34
CA ALA A 294 -8.52 -16.13 6.65
C ALA A 294 -7.36 -16.24 7.64
N SER A 295 -6.21 -16.78 7.22
CA SER A 295 -5.01 -16.84 8.06
C SER A 295 -4.39 -15.45 8.29
N GLY A 296 -4.41 -14.58 7.29
CA GLY A 296 -3.96 -13.20 7.41
C GLY A 296 -4.83 -12.41 8.39
N LEU A 297 -6.15 -12.57 8.35
CA LEU A 297 -7.07 -11.91 9.30
C LEU A 297 -6.78 -12.33 10.75
N ARG A 298 -6.60 -13.63 11.01
CA ARG A 298 -6.26 -14.09 12.37
C ARG A 298 -5.00 -13.40 12.89
N ARG A 299 -3.92 -13.40 12.10
CA ARG A 299 -2.67 -12.71 12.47
C ARG A 299 -2.89 -11.23 12.74
N THR A 300 -3.65 -10.55 11.87
CA THR A 300 -3.91 -9.11 11.98
C THR A 300 -4.74 -8.77 13.23
N VAL A 301 -5.73 -9.60 13.58
CA VAL A 301 -6.53 -9.44 14.81
C VAL A 301 -5.68 -9.66 16.05
N ASP A 302 -4.82 -10.68 16.06
CA ASP A 302 -3.92 -10.96 17.18
C ASP A 302 -2.91 -9.81 17.41
N GLU A 303 -2.36 -9.25 16.32
CA GLU A 303 -1.48 -8.08 16.40
C GLU A 303 -2.23 -6.82 16.85
N TYR A 304 -3.44 -6.58 16.33
CA TYR A 304 -4.28 -5.48 16.80
C TYR A 304 -4.44 -5.52 18.34
N ARG A 305 -4.75 -6.69 18.87
CA ARG A 305 -4.89 -6.89 20.33
C ARG A 305 -3.58 -6.62 21.09
N ALA A 306 -2.46 -7.11 20.55
CA ALA A 306 -1.14 -6.89 21.13
C ALA A 306 -0.72 -5.41 21.11
N ASP A 307 -0.98 -4.71 19.99
CA ASP A 307 -0.66 -3.30 19.82
C ASP A 307 -1.57 -2.40 20.67
N LEU A 308 -2.84 -2.78 20.84
CA LEU A 308 -3.75 -2.08 21.73
C LEU A 308 -3.25 -2.15 23.19
N VAL A 309 -2.84 -3.33 23.67
CA VAL A 309 -2.31 -3.53 25.03
C VAL A 309 -0.99 -2.78 25.24
N SER A 310 -0.12 -2.75 24.23
CA SER A 310 1.21 -2.09 24.32
C SER A 310 1.19 -0.59 23.99
N GLY A 311 0.03 -0.01 23.66
CA GLY A 311 -0.10 1.40 23.29
C GLY A 311 0.56 1.78 21.94
N ARG A 312 0.82 0.80 21.08
CA ARG A 312 1.42 1.03 19.74
C ARG A 312 0.40 1.11 18.60
N LEU A 313 -0.90 0.95 18.92
CA LEU A 313 -1.94 0.99 17.92
C LEU A 313 -1.95 2.33 17.17
N ARG A 314 -1.92 2.28 15.83
CA ARG A 314 -2.06 3.47 15.01
C ARG A 314 -3.54 3.78 14.79
N CYS A 315 -3.93 5.01 15.16
CA CYS A 315 -5.28 5.54 14.97
C CYS A 315 -5.21 6.94 14.37
#